data_d91f2edbc806261acbd5b7881d52733b
#
_entry.id   d91f2edbc806261acbd5b7881d52733b
#
_cell.length_a   1.000
_cell.length_b   1.000
_cell.length_c   1.000
_cell.angle_alpha   90.00
_cell.angle_beta   90.00
_cell.angle_gamma   90.00
#
_symmetry.space_group_name_H-M   'P 1'
#
loop_
_entity.id
_entity.type
_entity.pdbx_description
1 polymer ?
#
loop_
_entity_poly.entity_id
_entity_poly.type
_entity_poly.pdbx_seq_one_letter_code
_entity_poly.pdbx_strand_id
1 'polypeptide(L)' 'TKDVEVAIFLYELEDGEFKVSTRSKELVDLSEIAVKFDGGGHVRAAGFSMKGEPEQIIEAILEEVKKQL' A
#
# COMPACT_ATOMS: atom_id res chain seq x y z
N THR A 1 -19.71 0.87 -13.55
CA THR A 1 -18.56 0.40 -12.78
C THR A 1 -18.37 1.20 -11.52
N LYS A 2 -17.87 0.55 -10.51
CA LYS A 2 -17.60 1.21 -9.25
C LYS A 2 -16.22 1.85 -9.27
N ASP A 3 -16.13 3.01 -8.69
CA ASP A 3 -14.86 3.69 -8.56
C ASP A 3 -14.05 3.02 -7.45
N VAL A 4 -12.81 2.73 -7.75
CA VAL A 4 -11.87 2.21 -6.77
C VAL A 4 -10.91 3.35 -6.44
N GLU A 5 -10.91 3.76 -5.18
CA GLU A 5 -10.01 4.82 -4.74
C GLU A 5 -9.02 4.28 -3.71
N VAL A 6 -7.77 4.26 -4.09
CA VAL A 6 -6.69 3.90 -3.20
C VAL A 6 -5.63 4.99 -3.29
N ALA A 7 -5.28 5.55 -2.15
CA ALA A 7 -4.22 6.56 -2.09
C ALA A 7 -2.98 5.92 -1.47
N ILE A 8 -1.85 6.18 -2.07
CA ILE A 8 -0.57 5.63 -1.62
C ILE A 8 0.37 6.80 -1.38
N PHE A 9 0.90 6.90 -0.17
CA PHE A 9 1.86 7.95 0.20
C PHE A 9 3.18 7.31 0.57
N LEU A 10 4.26 7.85 0.03
CA LEU A 10 5.61 7.35 0.30
C LEU A 10 6.44 8.45 0.94
N TYR A 11 7.14 8.11 2.02
CA TYR A 11 8.16 8.99 2.59
C TYR A 11 9.48 8.25 2.62
N GLU A 12 10.53 8.87 2.19
CA GLU A 12 11.85 8.26 2.32
C GLU A 12 12.34 8.42 3.76
N LEU A 13 12.71 7.30 4.38
CA LEU A 13 13.22 7.30 5.75
C LEU A 13 14.74 7.37 5.76
N GLU A 14 15.37 6.53 4.96
CA GLU A 14 16.81 6.47 4.78
C GLU A 14 17.04 6.04 3.34
N ASP A 15 18.30 5.92 2.95
CA ASP A 15 18.63 5.53 1.59
C ASP A 15 17.87 4.28 1.16
N GLY A 16 17.00 4.46 0.21
CA GLY A 16 16.28 3.35 -0.41
C GLY A 16 15.20 2.73 0.45
N GLU A 17 14.91 3.27 1.62
CA GLU A 17 13.83 2.76 2.46
C GLU A 17 12.71 3.78 2.56
N PHE A 18 11.48 3.34 2.32
CA PHE A 18 10.32 4.21 2.31
C PHE A 18 9.28 3.74 3.31
N LYS A 19 8.71 4.69 4.02
CA LYS A 19 7.49 4.47 4.78
C LYS A 19 6.32 4.60 3.82
N VAL A 20 5.46 3.59 3.79
CA VAL A 20 4.30 3.58 2.91
C VAL A 20 3.05 3.73 3.76
N SER A 21 2.22 4.69 3.40
CA SER A 21 0.93 4.89 4.04
C SER A 21 -0.15 4.76 2.98
N THR A 22 -1.17 3.96 3.26
CA THR A 22 -2.21 3.68 2.28
C THR A 22 -3.58 3.97 2.85
N ARG A 23 -4.49 4.38 1.96
CA ARG A 23 -5.88 4.63 2.31
C ARG A 23 -6.77 4.13 1.22
N SER A 24 -7.92 3.56 1.58
CA SER A 24 -8.90 3.16 0.60
C SER A 24 -10.29 3.59 1.04
N LYS A 25 -11.15 3.79 0.07
CA LYS A 25 -12.50 4.25 0.35
C LYS A 25 -13.46 3.11 0.64
N GLU A 26 -13.46 2.08 -0.18
CA GLU A 26 -14.40 0.98 -0.01
C GLU A 26 -13.84 -0.41 -0.30
N LEU A 27 -13.56 -0.71 -1.50
CA LEU A 27 -13.42 -2.09 -1.98
C LEU A 27 -12.17 -2.84 -1.55
N VAL A 28 -11.11 -2.15 -1.23
CA VAL A 28 -9.81 -2.79 -1.01
C VAL A 28 -9.53 -2.89 0.49
N ASP A 29 -9.15 -4.10 0.93
CA ASP A 29 -8.73 -4.34 2.30
C ASP A 29 -7.23 -4.11 2.41
N LEU A 30 -6.86 -2.95 2.92
CA LEU A 30 -5.46 -2.55 3.03
C LEU A 30 -4.73 -3.28 4.15
N SER A 31 -5.45 -3.75 5.17
CA SER A 31 -4.79 -4.48 6.26
C SER A 31 -4.19 -5.78 5.74
N GLU A 32 -4.88 -6.43 4.81
CA GLU A 32 -4.40 -7.66 4.21
C GLU A 32 -3.14 -7.42 3.38
N ILE A 33 -3.12 -6.32 2.64
CA ILE A 33 -1.94 -5.96 1.86
C ILE A 33 -0.77 -5.62 2.76
N ALA A 34 -1.01 -4.84 3.82
CA ALA A 34 0.05 -4.43 4.72
C ALA A 34 0.72 -5.63 5.40
N VAL A 35 -0.06 -6.65 5.76
CA VAL A 35 0.50 -7.86 6.37
C VAL A 35 1.49 -8.54 5.43
N LYS A 36 1.22 -8.54 4.15
CA LYS A 36 2.14 -9.14 3.16
C LYS A 36 3.48 -8.42 3.11
N PHE A 37 3.52 -7.15 3.52
CA PHE A 37 4.74 -6.35 3.53
C PHE A 37 5.22 -6.10 4.96
N ASP A 38 4.86 -6.98 5.89
CA ASP A 38 5.30 -6.93 7.29
C ASP A 38 4.82 -5.70 8.05
N GLY A 39 3.71 -5.15 7.64
CA GLY A 39 3.11 -4.02 8.32
C GLY A 39 1.76 -4.36 8.92
N GLY A 40 0.94 -3.36 9.12
CA GLY A 40 -0.40 -3.57 9.66
C GLY A 40 -1.23 -2.31 9.59
N GLY A 41 -2.43 -2.40 10.14
CA GLY A 41 -3.34 -1.27 10.16
C GLY A 41 -4.79 -1.71 10.07
N HIS A 42 -5.62 -0.82 9.58
CA HIS A 42 -7.04 -1.07 9.43
C HIS A 42 -7.39 -1.34 7.96
N VAL A 43 -8.58 -1.88 7.76
CA VAL A 43 -9.04 -2.20 6.41
C VAL A 43 -8.97 -0.99 5.48
N ARG A 44 -9.30 0.21 5.99
CA ARG A 44 -9.32 1.43 5.17
C ARG A 44 -8.05 2.27 5.27
N ALA A 45 -7.13 1.93 6.15
CA ALA A 45 -5.89 2.69 6.33
C ALA A 45 -4.83 1.81 6.96
N ALA A 46 -3.74 1.59 6.25
CA ALA A 46 -2.69 0.72 6.73
C ALA A 46 -1.33 1.24 6.29
N GLY A 47 -0.28 0.80 6.97
CA GLY A 47 1.07 1.24 6.67
C GLY A 47 2.11 0.16 6.84
N PHE A 48 3.22 0.35 6.18
CA PHE A 48 4.34 -0.58 6.22
C PHE A 48 5.57 0.14 5.67
N SER A 49 6.72 -0.52 5.73
CA SER A 49 7.96 0.04 5.17
C SER A 49 8.49 -0.91 4.11
N MET A 50 9.09 -0.35 3.06
CA MET A 50 9.67 -1.14 1.99
C MET A 50 10.95 -0.50 1.50
N LYS A 51 11.88 -1.32 1.06
CA LYS A 51 13.09 -0.87 0.40
C LYS A 51 12.93 -1.03 -1.10
N GLY A 52 13.47 -0.10 -1.86
CA GLY A 52 13.49 -0.18 -3.31
C GLY A 52 13.18 1.15 -3.96
N GLU A 53 13.02 1.13 -5.26
CA GLU A 53 12.66 2.33 -6.00
C GLU A 53 11.18 2.62 -5.82
N PRO A 54 10.79 3.91 -5.69
CA PRO A 54 9.38 4.26 -5.49
C PRO A 54 8.44 3.64 -6.51
N GLU A 55 8.85 3.62 -7.78
CA GLU A 55 8.00 3.06 -8.83
C GLU A 55 7.74 1.57 -8.62
N GLN A 56 8.78 0.85 -8.19
CA GLN A 56 8.64 -0.58 -7.95
C GLN A 56 7.78 -0.86 -6.72
N ILE A 57 7.91 -0.02 -5.71
CA ILE A 57 7.08 -0.13 -4.51
C ILE A 57 5.61 0.06 -4.87
N ILE A 58 5.31 1.08 -5.65
CA ILE A 58 3.95 1.34 -6.09
C ILE A 58 3.40 0.17 -6.91
N GLU A 59 4.21 -0.36 -7.83
CA GLU A 59 3.78 -1.50 -8.63
C GLU A 59 3.46 -2.72 -7.79
N ALA A 60 4.29 -2.99 -6.78
CA ALA A 60 4.05 -4.14 -5.89
C ALA A 60 2.72 -3.98 -5.16
N ILE A 61 2.43 -2.77 -4.69
CA ILE A 61 1.18 -2.49 -4.00
C ILE A 61 -0.01 -2.64 -4.95
N LEU A 62 0.11 -2.10 -6.15
CA LEU A 62 -0.96 -2.18 -7.13
C LEU A 62 -1.25 -3.61 -7.56
N GLU A 63 -0.23 -4.46 -7.61
CA GLU A 63 -0.45 -5.88 -7.89
C GLU A 63 -1.36 -6.51 -6.84
N GLU A 64 -1.12 -6.17 -5.57
CA GLU A 64 -1.96 -6.70 -4.49
C GLU A 64 -3.37 -6.13 -4.53
N VAL A 65 -3.48 -4.86 -4.89
CA VAL A 65 -4.80 -4.25 -5.05
C VAL A 65 -5.60 -4.96 -6.13
N LYS A 66 -4.95 -5.24 -7.25
CA LYS A 66 -5.60 -5.94 -8.37
C LYS A 66 -6.11 -7.31 -7.99
N LYS A 67 -5.40 -8.00 -7.11
CA LYS A 67 -5.82 -9.33 -6.67
C LYS A 67 -7.13 -9.30 -5.90
N GLN A 68 -7.48 -8.17 -5.34
CA GLN A 68 -8.73 -8.01 -4.60
C GLN A 68 -9.89 -7.54 -5.49
N LEU A 69 -9.59 -7.18 -6.69
CA LEU A 69 -10.59 -6.70 -7.63
C LEU A 69 -10.94 -7.78 -8.65
#